data_26327f5392e4c9e4c0670136e02ee1ac
#
_entry.id   26327f5392e4c9e4c0670136e02ee1ac
#
_cell.length_a   1.000
_cell.length_b   1.000
_cell.length_c   1.000
_cell.angle_alpha   90.00
_cell.angle_beta   90.00
_cell.angle_gamma   90.00
#
_symmetry.space_group_name_H-M   'P 1'
#
loop_
_entity.id
_entity.type
_entity.pdbx_description
1 polymer ?
#
loop_
_entity_poly.entity_id
_entity_poly.type
_entity_poly.pdbx_seq_one_letter_code
_entity_poly.pdbx_strand_id
1 'polypeptide(L)'
;CHSFFGTENDHDLVAKTGRARSINRHSWNDNDLKDLILNDKNPENYLFNELRRRIRIRRKQEAFHPNATQLTLHFGSSIFAFWRESINRKQCIFAINNISDKSQKISLLELNLIGTESWTDLLTDKKFTANDNSITLEPYQSLWISNESRSS
;
A
#
# COMPACT_ATOMS: atom_id res chain seq x y z
N CYS A 1 -10.79 -12.48 5.31
CA CYS A 1 -10.16 -13.32 4.27
C CYS A 1 -10.42 -12.82 2.85
N HIS A 2 -11.67 -12.41 2.47
CA HIS A 2 -12.02 -12.02 1.10
C HIS A 2 -11.04 -11.01 0.47
N SER A 3 -10.72 -9.91 1.18
CA SER A 3 -9.80 -8.89 0.68
C SER A 3 -8.37 -9.40 0.41
N PHE A 4 -7.95 -10.47 1.08
CA PHE A 4 -6.63 -11.07 0.88
C PHE A 4 -6.52 -11.88 -0.40
N PHE A 5 -7.63 -12.45 -0.82
CA PHE A 5 -7.70 -13.33 -2.00
C PHE A 5 -8.42 -12.69 -3.17
N GLY A 6 -8.83 -11.41 -3.06
CA GLY A 6 -9.61 -10.76 -4.10
C GLY A 6 -10.93 -11.46 -4.41
N THR A 7 -11.49 -12.19 -3.42
CA THR A 7 -12.70 -12.98 -3.61
C THR A 7 -13.85 -12.10 -4.07
N GLU A 8 -14.48 -12.46 -5.16
CA GLU A 8 -15.65 -11.75 -5.68
C GLU A 8 -16.85 -11.85 -4.74
N ASN A 9 -17.78 -10.92 -4.92
CA ASN A 9 -19.03 -10.92 -4.18
C ASN A 9 -19.90 -12.10 -4.60
N ASP A 10 -20.39 -12.88 -3.62
CA ASP A 10 -21.23 -14.06 -3.85
C ASP A 10 -22.71 -13.66 -3.93
N HIS A 11 -23.12 -13.20 -5.10
CA HIS A 11 -24.50 -12.82 -5.37
C HIS A 11 -25.46 -14.02 -5.34
N ASP A 12 -25.00 -15.19 -5.71
CA ASP A 12 -25.79 -16.43 -5.68
C ASP A 12 -26.13 -16.85 -4.26
N LEU A 13 -25.17 -16.70 -3.34
CA LEU A 13 -25.40 -16.97 -1.93
C LEU A 13 -26.39 -15.98 -1.31
N VAL A 14 -26.36 -14.73 -1.76
CA VAL A 14 -27.37 -13.73 -1.33
C VAL A 14 -28.75 -14.13 -1.83
N ALA A 15 -28.88 -14.53 -3.10
CA ALA A 15 -30.14 -14.97 -3.68
C ALA A 15 -30.70 -16.22 -2.96
N LYS A 16 -29.84 -17.20 -2.63
CA LYS A 16 -30.22 -18.43 -1.92
C LYS A 16 -30.65 -18.18 -0.47
N THR A 17 -29.98 -17.27 0.22
CA THR A 17 -30.18 -17.07 1.67
C THR A 17 -31.13 -15.92 2.01
N GLY A 18 -31.40 -15.02 1.06
CA GLY A 18 -32.13 -13.77 1.28
C GLY A 18 -31.43 -12.77 2.21
N ARG A 19 -30.15 -12.98 2.51
CA ARG A 19 -29.38 -12.18 3.49
C ARG A 19 -28.30 -11.38 2.79
N ALA A 20 -28.41 -10.05 2.74
CA ALA A 20 -27.42 -9.16 2.11
C ALA A 20 -25.97 -9.39 2.62
N ARG A 21 -25.79 -9.67 3.91
CA ARG A 21 -24.47 -9.95 4.50
C ARG A 21 -23.79 -11.22 3.98
N SER A 22 -24.53 -12.11 3.29
CA SER A 22 -23.98 -13.34 2.70
C SER A 22 -23.07 -13.07 1.50
N ILE A 23 -23.14 -11.86 0.93
CA ILE A 23 -22.33 -11.45 -0.23
C ILE A 23 -20.82 -11.64 -0.03
N ASN A 24 -20.33 -11.49 1.20
CA ASN A 24 -18.91 -11.62 1.56
C ASN A 24 -18.62 -12.89 2.37
N ARG A 25 -19.41 -13.95 2.21
CA ARG A 25 -19.27 -15.19 2.98
C ARG A 25 -19.00 -16.42 2.11
N HIS A 26 -18.35 -16.22 0.99
CA HIS A 26 -17.86 -17.34 0.19
C HIS A 26 -16.99 -18.27 1.04
N SER A 27 -17.27 -19.57 0.99
CA SER A 27 -16.51 -20.60 1.70
C SER A 27 -15.57 -21.27 0.71
N TRP A 28 -14.29 -21.09 0.92
CA TRP A 28 -13.25 -21.78 0.17
C TRP A 28 -13.11 -23.21 0.66
N ASN A 29 -13.04 -24.17 -0.24
CA ASN A 29 -12.51 -25.49 0.11
C ASN A 29 -10.97 -25.45 0.09
N ASP A 30 -10.34 -26.39 0.78
CA ASP A 30 -8.89 -26.40 0.98
C ASP A 30 -8.10 -26.58 -0.35
N ASN A 31 -8.63 -27.35 -1.30
CA ASN A 31 -7.97 -27.59 -2.58
C ASN A 31 -8.03 -26.35 -3.47
N ASP A 32 -9.20 -25.71 -3.57
CA ASP A 32 -9.38 -24.49 -4.38
C ASP A 32 -8.52 -23.35 -3.81
N LEU A 33 -8.44 -23.23 -2.47
CA LEU A 33 -7.62 -22.23 -1.82
C LEU A 33 -6.12 -22.49 -2.04
N LYS A 34 -5.69 -23.75 -1.99
CA LYS A 34 -4.31 -24.12 -2.30
C LYS A 34 -3.94 -23.83 -3.75
N ASP A 35 -4.81 -24.19 -4.68
CA ASP A 35 -4.60 -23.93 -6.12
C ASP A 35 -4.52 -22.42 -6.39
N LEU A 36 -5.42 -21.64 -5.78
CA LEU A 36 -5.42 -20.18 -5.87
C LEU A 36 -4.11 -19.56 -5.36
N ILE A 37 -3.58 -20.04 -4.23
CA ILE A 37 -2.35 -19.51 -3.63
C ILE A 37 -1.09 -19.98 -4.35
N LEU A 38 -1.07 -21.17 -4.94
CA LEU A 38 0.12 -21.79 -5.53
C LEU A 38 0.25 -21.56 -7.03
N ASN A 39 -0.84 -21.20 -7.71
CA ASN A 39 -0.85 -21.02 -9.16
C ASN A 39 -0.51 -19.58 -9.54
N ASP A 40 0.73 -19.35 -9.99
CA ASP A 40 1.25 -18.03 -10.37
C ASP A 40 0.50 -17.36 -11.54
N LYS A 41 -0.34 -18.08 -12.24
CA LYS A 41 -1.17 -17.54 -13.33
C LYS A 41 -2.46 -16.88 -12.83
N ASN A 42 -2.84 -17.12 -11.59
CA ASN A 42 -4.05 -16.55 -11.00
C ASN A 42 -3.80 -15.11 -10.54
N PRO A 43 -4.63 -14.14 -10.93
CA PRO A 43 -4.52 -12.76 -10.44
C PRO A 43 -4.67 -12.66 -8.92
N GLU A 44 -5.42 -13.55 -8.29
CA GLU A 44 -5.58 -13.65 -6.84
C GLU A 44 -4.27 -14.05 -6.15
N ASN A 45 -3.46 -14.94 -6.77
CA ASN A 45 -2.13 -15.27 -6.28
C ASN A 45 -1.24 -14.01 -6.26
N TYR A 46 -1.24 -13.23 -7.34
CA TYR A 46 -0.51 -11.97 -7.42
C TYR A 46 -0.95 -11.00 -6.31
N LEU A 47 -2.27 -10.80 -6.15
CA LEU A 47 -2.82 -9.92 -5.11
C LEU A 47 -2.41 -10.38 -3.71
N PHE A 48 -2.55 -11.67 -3.42
CA PHE A 48 -2.16 -12.25 -2.12
C PHE A 48 -0.68 -12.03 -1.83
N ASN A 49 0.19 -12.34 -2.78
CA ASN A 49 1.63 -12.20 -2.60
C ASN A 49 2.06 -10.73 -2.46
N GLU A 50 1.45 -9.82 -3.23
CA GLU A 50 1.74 -8.39 -3.13
C GLU A 50 1.28 -7.80 -1.79
N LEU A 51 0.09 -8.13 -1.31
CA LEU A 51 -0.38 -7.73 0.01
C LEU A 51 0.53 -8.27 1.13
N ARG A 52 0.91 -9.55 1.03
CA ARG A 52 1.84 -10.18 1.98
C ARG A 52 3.21 -9.49 1.99
N ARG A 53 3.73 -9.13 0.80
CA ARG A 53 4.97 -8.38 0.64
C ARG A 53 4.88 -7.01 1.33
N ARG A 54 3.84 -6.23 1.05
CA ARG A 54 3.63 -4.91 1.66
C ARG A 54 3.47 -4.98 3.17
N ILE A 55 2.73 -5.96 3.68
CA ILE A 55 2.60 -6.18 5.13
C ILE A 55 3.95 -6.49 5.77
N ARG A 56 4.79 -7.32 5.14
CA ARG A 56 6.15 -7.63 5.64
C ARG A 56 7.03 -6.39 5.67
N ILE A 57 7.01 -5.55 4.62
CA ILE A 57 7.72 -4.28 4.59
C ILE A 57 7.23 -3.40 5.73
N ARG A 58 5.92 -3.18 5.82
CA ARG A 58 5.28 -2.34 6.84
C ARG A 58 5.67 -2.73 8.27
N ARG A 59 5.68 -4.04 8.57
CA ARG A 59 6.00 -4.54 9.91
C ARG A 59 7.43 -4.27 10.36
N LYS A 60 8.35 -4.02 9.43
CA LYS A 60 9.74 -3.70 9.71
C LYS A 60 9.97 -2.20 9.94
N GLN A 61 8.99 -1.35 9.71
CA GLN A 61 9.14 0.10 9.77
C GLN A 61 8.65 0.65 11.11
N GLU A 62 9.54 1.27 11.86
CA GLU A 62 9.22 1.90 13.15
C GLU A 62 8.20 3.03 13.02
N ALA A 63 8.25 3.79 11.92
CA ALA A 63 7.29 4.85 11.64
C ALA A 63 5.85 4.33 11.40
N PHE A 64 5.66 3.04 11.13
CA PHE A 64 4.32 2.43 11.04
C PHE A 64 3.83 1.84 12.38
N HIS A 65 4.55 2.05 13.48
CA HIS A 65 4.07 1.68 14.81
C HIS A 65 2.74 2.40 15.13
N PRO A 66 1.76 1.76 15.79
CA PRO A 66 0.46 2.37 16.10
C PRO A 66 0.58 3.72 16.83
N ASN A 67 1.54 3.86 17.72
CA ASN A 67 1.78 5.08 18.51
C ASN A 67 2.72 6.10 17.83
N ALA A 68 3.15 5.86 16.60
CA ALA A 68 3.94 6.82 15.84
C ALA A 68 3.11 8.04 15.44
N THR A 69 3.74 9.21 15.35
CA THR A 69 3.09 10.44 14.90
C THR A 69 2.56 10.28 13.47
N GLN A 70 1.39 10.82 13.19
CA GLN A 70 0.81 10.86 11.85
C GLN A 70 0.21 12.21 11.56
N LEU A 71 0.50 12.74 10.36
CA LEU A 71 -0.12 13.94 9.81
C LEU A 71 -0.64 13.65 8.41
N THR A 72 -1.87 14.06 8.12
CA THR A 72 -2.43 13.98 6.76
C THR A 72 -1.83 15.09 5.90
N LEU A 73 -1.47 14.75 4.66
CA LEU A 73 -0.94 15.67 3.66
C LEU A 73 -1.99 15.93 2.57
N HIS A 74 -2.02 17.13 2.04
CA HIS A 74 -3.03 17.54 1.08
C HIS A 74 -2.38 17.86 -0.29
N PHE A 75 -2.60 16.94 -1.26
CA PHE A 75 -2.15 17.06 -2.65
C PHE A 75 -3.34 17.02 -3.64
N GLY A 76 -4.48 17.60 -3.25
CA GLY A 76 -5.70 17.55 -4.03
C GLY A 76 -6.54 16.29 -3.79
N SER A 77 -7.65 16.17 -4.53
CA SER A 77 -8.65 15.10 -4.33
C SER A 77 -8.25 13.73 -4.86
N SER A 78 -7.25 13.68 -5.75
CA SER A 78 -6.79 12.43 -6.40
C SER A 78 -5.68 11.72 -5.62
N ILE A 79 -5.12 12.36 -4.59
CA ILE A 79 -4.00 11.83 -3.82
C ILE A 79 -4.42 11.69 -2.34
N PHE A 80 -4.31 10.48 -1.83
CA PHE A 80 -4.38 10.22 -0.39
C PHE A 80 -2.97 10.05 0.16
N ALA A 81 -2.55 10.98 1.02
CA ALA A 81 -1.19 11.00 1.54
C ALA A 81 -1.14 11.31 3.04
N PHE A 82 -0.16 10.73 3.70
CA PHE A 82 0.15 11.03 5.08
C PHE A 82 1.65 10.86 5.34
N TRP A 83 2.13 11.63 6.29
CA TRP A 83 3.47 11.53 6.86
C TRP A 83 3.41 10.81 8.20
N ARG A 84 4.40 9.99 8.46
CA ARG A 84 4.57 9.31 9.75
C ARG A 84 6.00 9.47 10.25
N GLU A 85 6.14 9.66 11.56
CA GLU A 85 7.43 9.71 12.24
C GLU A 85 7.46 8.67 13.37
N SER A 86 8.55 7.89 13.43
CA SER A 86 8.76 6.92 14.51
C SER A 86 8.88 7.61 15.87
N ILE A 87 8.56 6.89 16.94
CA ILE A 87 8.58 7.42 18.32
C ILE A 87 9.98 7.97 18.69
N ASN A 88 11.03 7.30 18.22
CA ASN A 88 12.42 7.72 18.45
C ASN A 88 12.90 8.82 17.47
N ARG A 89 12.03 9.27 16.55
CA ARG A 89 12.28 10.30 15.53
C ARG A 89 13.41 9.99 14.55
N LYS A 90 13.81 8.72 14.42
CA LYS A 90 14.87 8.31 13.48
C LYS A 90 14.34 8.02 12.10
N GLN A 91 13.10 7.55 11.99
CA GLN A 91 12.48 7.21 10.72
C GLN A 91 11.28 8.10 10.43
N CYS A 92 11.26 8.67 9.23
CA CYS A 92 10.10 9.33 8.64
C CYS A 92 9.66 8.59 7.38
N ILE A 93 8.34 8.45 7.19
CA ILE A 93 7.76 7.85 6.00
C ILE A 93 6.67 8.77 5.44
N PHE A 94 6.77 9.09 4.16
CA PHE A 94 5.71 9.68 3.36
C PHE A 94 4.98 8.54 2.62
N ALA A 95 3.77 8.22 3.03
CA ALA A 95 2.92 7.26 2.34
C ALA A 95 1.96 8.02 1.42
N ILE A 96 2.14 7.85 0.11
CA ILE A 96 1.46 8.61 -0.93
C ILE A 96 0.75 7.63 -1.85
N ASN A 97 -0.54 7.84 -2.07
CA ASN A 97 -1.36 6.95 -2.87
C ASN A 97 -2.15 7.75 -3.90
N ASN A 98 -1.95 7.44 -5.17
CA ASN A 98 -2.84 7.90 -6.21
C ASN A 98 -4.13 7.06 -6.14
N ILE A 99 -5.26 7.70 -5.83
CA ILE A 99 -6.57 7.06 -5.70
C ILE A 99 -7.44 7.29 -6.94
N SER A 100 -6.83 7.72 -8.05
CA SER A 100 -7.51 8.00 -9.31
C SER A 100 -7.03 7.09 -10.45
N ASP A 101 -7.80 7.07 -11.52
CA ASP A 101 -7.54 6.37 -12.78
C ASP A 101 -6.60 7.12 -13.74
N LYS A 102 -6.03 8.24 -13.28
CA LYS A 102 -5.11 9.10 -14.07
C LYS A 102 -3.78 9.24 -13.36
N SER A 103 -2.69 9.39 -14.15
CA SER A 103 -1.38 9.71 -13.59
C SER A 103 -1.43 11.06 -12.89
N GLN A 104 -0.78 11.15 -11.72
CA GLN A 104 -0.72 12.35 -10.89
C GLN A 104 0.74 12.78 -10.71
N LYS A 105 1.00 14.07 -10.85
CA LYS A 105 2.32 14.64 -10.62
C LYS A 105 2.34 15.38 -9.29
N ILE A 106 3.30 15.06 -8.43
CA ILE A 106 3.48 15.70 -7.12
C ILE A 106 4.84 16.37 -7.09
N SER A 107 4.90 17.58 -6.53
CA SER A 107 6.16 18.26 -6.24
C SER A 107 6.82 17.63 -5.00
N LEU A 108 8.07 17.22 -5.13
CA LEU A 108 8.87 16.76 -3.97
C LEU A 108 9.26 17.90 -3.05
N LEU A 109 9.25 19.15 -3.55
CA LEU A 109 9.48 20.34 -2.73
C LEU A 109 8.39 20.50 -1.66
N GLU A 110 7.15 20.07 -1.96
CA GLU A 110 6.04 20.11 -1.00
C GLU A 110 6.21 19.08 0.14
N LEU A 111 7.00 18.01 -0.08
CA LEU A 111 7.33 17.05 0.97
C LEU A 111 8.43 17.56 1.91
N ASN A 112 9.11 18.64 1.55
CA ASN A 112 10.22 19.22 2.31
C ASN A 112 11.25 18.15 2.73
N LEU A 113 11.66 17.29 1.77
CA LEU A 113 12.66 16.27 2.01
C LEU A 113 13.98 16.93 2.41
N ILE A 114 14.54 16.53 3.55
CA ILE A 114 15.80 17.07 4.02
C ILE A 114 16.92 16.60 3.09
N GLY A 115 17.57 17.54 2.40
CA GLY A 115 18.56 17.25 1.35
C GLY A 115 19.82 16.50 1.80
N THR A 116 20.06 16.43 3.11
CA THR A 116 21.18 15.67 3.70
C THR A 116 20.85 14.19 3.92
N GLU A 117 19.58 13.80 3.76
CA GLU A 117 19.14 12.42 3.95
C GLU A 117 18.99 11.68 2.63
N SER A 118 19.18 10.38 2.67
CA SER A 118 18.91 9.48 1.55
C SER A 118 17.45 9.03 1.62
N TRP A 119 16.67 9.31 0.59
CA TRP A 119 15.25 8.96 0.52
C TRP A 119 15.03 7.80 -0.44
N THR A 120 14.28 6.80 0.01
CA THR A 120 14.04 5.57 -0.78
C THR A 120 12.57 5.17 -0.68
N ASP A 121 11.96 4.80 -1.82
CA ASP A 121 10.65 4.12 -1.81
C ASP A 121 10.81 2.68 -1.33
N LEU A 122 10.21 2.38 -0.19
CA LEU A 122 10.26 1.05 0.42
C LEU A 122 9.54 -0.04 -0.40
N LEU A 123 8.70 0.34 -1.35
CA LEU A 123 7.97 -0.60 -2.20
C LEU A 123 8.77 -1.03 -3.44
N THR A 124 9.59 -0.14 -4.01
CA THR A 124 10.30 -0.37 -5.28
C THR A 124 11.81 -0.25 -5.17
N ASP A 125 12.34 0.18 -4.01
CA ASP A 125 13.75 0.50 -3.76
C ASP A 125 14.28 1.67 -4.61
N LYS A 126 13.39 2.44 -5.26
CA LYS A 126 13.75 3.65 -6.00
C LYS A 126 14.26 4.71 -5.04
N LYS A 127 15.44 5.26 -5.35
CA LYS A 127 16.04 6.36 -4.58
C LYS A 127 15.57 7.71 -5.12
N PHE A 128 15.42 8.66 -4.20
CA PHE A 128 15.12 10.07 -4.48
C PHE A 128 16.23 10.94 -3.95
N THR A 129 16.54 12.00 -4.69
CA THR A 129 17.59 12.96 -4.35
C THR A 129 16.99 14.36 -4.25
N ALA A 130 17.70 15.29 -3.63
CA ALA A 130 17.31 16.69 -3.55
C ALA A 130 17.15 17.37 -4.94
N ASN A 131 17.71 16.76 -6.00
CA ASN A 131 17.59 17.26 -7.37
C ASN A 131 16.30 16.81 -8.06
N ASP A 132 15.58 15.84 -7.50
CA ASP A 132 14.29 15.41 -8.03
C ASP A 132 13.21 16.41 -7.62
N ASN A 133 12.75 17.21 -8.56
CA ASN A 133 11.74 18.25 -8.30
C ASN A 133 10.32 17.71 -8.20
N SER A 134 10.04 16.55 -8.81
CA SER A 134 8.69 15.98 -8.85
C SER A 134 8.70 14.47 -9.07
N ILE A 135 7.61 13.84 -8.64
CA ILE A 135 7.30 12.43 -8.88
C ILE A 135 6.00 12.32 -9.66
N THR A 136 5.96 11.43 -10.64
CA THR A 136 4.71 10.98 -11.27
C THR A 136 4.30 9.66 -10.66
N LEU A 137 3.06 9.58 -10.18
CA LEU A 137 2.41 8.36 -9.73
C LEU A 137 1.46 7.89 -10.83
N GLU A 138 1.63 6.66 -11.26
CA GLU A 138 0.68 6.01 -12.17
C GLU A 138 -0.70 5.80 -11.50
N PRO A 139 -1.75 5.52 -12.28
CA PRO A 139 -3.07 5.22 -11.72
C PRO A 139 -2.98 4.15 -10.62
N TYR A 140 -3.61 4.44 -9.46
CA TYR A 140 -3.65 3.56 -8.28
C TYR A 140 -2.29 3.15 -7.71
N GLN A 141 -1.22 3.83 -8.08
CA GLN A 141 0.12 3.59 -7.53
C GLN A 141 0.24 4.10 -6.10
N SER A 142 0.96 3.31 -5.28
CA SER A 142 1.37 3.68 -3.92
C SER A 142 2.89 3.85 -3.85
N LEU A 143 3.36 4.82 -3.08
CA LEU A 143 4.75 5.05 -2.72
C LEU A 143 4.90 5.16 -1.21
N TRP A 144 5.98 4.60 -0.65
CA TRP A 144 6.37 4.76 0.76
C TRP A 144 7.80 5.28 0.81
N ILE A 145 7.94 6.59 0.75
CA ILE A 145 9.25 7.26 0.73
C ILE A 145 9.77 7.40 2.15
N SER A 146 10.90 6.77 2.46
CA SER A 146 11.54 6.77 3.79
C SER A 146 12.94 7.35 3.73
N ASN A 147 13.36 8.02 4.81
CA ASN A 147 14.74 8.47 5.03
C ASN A 147 15.69 7.33 5.45
N GLU A 148 15.17 6.18 5.78
CA GLU A 148 15.95 4.96 6.05
C GLU A 148 15.75 3.94 4.93
N SER A 149 16.86 3.31 4.49
CA SER A 149 16.81 2.19 3.57
C SER A 149 16.17 0.96 4.25
N ARG A 150 15.62 0.05 3.44
CA ARG A 150 15.21 -1.28 3.92
C ARG A 150 16.33 -1.92 4.73
N SER A 151 16.13 -2.10 6.02
CA SER A 151 16.94 -3.05 6.77
C SER A 151 16.63 -4.46 6.26
N SER A 152 17.64 -5.14 5.78
CA SER A 152 17.61 -6.48 5.20
C SER A 152 17.03 -7.51 6.16
#